data_e563965fd668f16fa2ae3134264a134f
#
_entry.id   e563965fd668f16fa2ae3134264a134f
#
_cell.length_a   1.000
_cell.length_b   1.000
_cell.length_c   1.000
_cell.angle_alpha   90.00
_cell.angle_beta   90.00
_cell.angle_gamma   90.00
#
_symmetry.space_group_name_H-M   'P 1'
#
loop_
_entity.id
_entity.type
_entity.pdbx_description
1 polymer ?
#
loop_
_entity_poly.entity_id
_entity_poly.type
_entity_poly.pdbx_seq_one_letter_code
_entity_poly.pdbx_strand_id
1 'polypeptide(L)'
;MKLILSLFLLISLNVFSQHTFEICENANTFTYSTTIDVNGSVEWFLNGSLIDQGLSVDITYDEPGDFQLVAIGYNDLGCPGTPQVLSIVVTQCDPLIYWVPNSFTPDGNEFNQTWGPILTSGISVDNFQLSIYNRWGGLIWESNDVNSKWDGTYNGVLVPDGTYSWIMRLDMIDNDDKKLITGHVTIVR
;
A
#
# COMPACT_ATOMS: atom_id res chain seq x y z
N MET A 1 -5.18 -14.72 -2.10
CA MET A 1 -5.56 -14.74 -3.53
C MET A 1 -4.54 -13.87 -4.24
N LYS A 2 -3.62 -14.46 -5.02
CA LYS A 2 -2.57 -13.70 -5.71
C LYS A 2 -3.22 -12.82 -6.78
N LEU A 3 -3.20 -11.51 -6.60
CA LEU A 3 -3.50 -10.59 -7.69
C LEU A 3 -2.28 -10.59 -8.61
N ILE A 4 -2.38 -11.29 -9.73
CA ILE A 4 -1.44 -11.15 -10.85
C ILE A 4 -1.88 -9.87 -11.57
N LEU A 5 -1.26 -8.75 -11.24
CA LEU A 5 -1.39 -7.54 -12.03
C LEU A 5 -0.56 -7.72 -13.30
N SER A 6 -1.21 -8.21 -14.37
CA SER A 6 -0.60 -8.30 -15.69
C SER A 6 -0.63 -6.92 -16.33
N LEU A 7 0.44 -6.17 -16.18
CA LEU A 7 0.63 -4.90 -16.86
C LEU A 7 1.15 -5.19 -18.28
N PHE A 8 0.26 -5.15 -19.29
CA PHE A 8 0.65 -5.17 -20.70
C PHE A 8 1.26 -3.82 -21.06
N LEU A 9 2.59 -3.72 -21.01
CA LEU A 9 3.31 -2.56 -21.49
C LEU A 9 3.59 -2.74 -22.99
N LEU A 10 2.78 -2.10 -23.85
CA LEU A 10 3.07 -1.94 -25.27
C LEU A 10 4.18 -0.90 -25.43
N ILE A 11 5.42 -1.35 -25.51
CA ILE A 11 6.58 -0.46 -25.74
C ILE A 11 6.64 -0.18 -27.25
N SER A 12 6.13 0.99 -27.68
CA SER A 12 6.41 1.53 -29.01
C SER A 12 7.80 2.16 -29.03
N LEU A 13 8.55 1.87 -30.07
CA LEU A 13 9.91 2.34 -30.38
C LEU A 13 10.10 3.83 -30.08
N ASN A 14 11.20 4.17 -29.35
CA ASN A 14 11.81 5.47 -29.18
C ASN A 14 11.43 6.33 -27.95
N VAL A 15 11.02 5.76 -26.84
CA VAL A 15 10.92 6.56 -25.59
C VAL A 15 11.67 5.83 -24.47
N PHE A 16 12.58 6.52 -23.78
CA PHE A 16 13.03 6.10 -22.45
C PHE A 16 11.79 6.04 -21.56
N SER A 17 11.33 4.84 -21.26
CA SER A 17 10.20 4.63 -20.37
C SER A 17 10.71 4.35 -18.97
N GLN A 18 10.10 4.98 -17.99
CA GLN A 18 10.35 4.72 -16.57
C GLN A 18 9.11 4.07 -15.97
N HIS A 19 9.30 3.01 -15.22
CA HIS A 19 8.27 2.37 -14.42
C HIS A 19 8.62 2.53 -12.95
N THR A 20 7.75 3.18 -12.19
CA THR A 20 7.91 3.37 -10.75
C THR A 20 6.80 2.63 -10.02
N PHE A 21 7.15 1.85 -9.02
CA PHE A 21 6.19 1.18 -8.14
C PHE A 21 6.80 0.96 -6.76
N GLU A 22 5.96 0.60 -5.81
CA GLU A 22 6.33 0.39 -4.42
C GLU A 22 6.13 -1.06 -4.01
N ILE A 23 7.02 -1.56 -3.15
CA ILE A 23 6.87 -2.86 -2.49
C ILE A 23 6.49 -2.64 -1.03
N CYS A 24 5.37 -3.25 -0.61
CA CYS A 24 4.84 -3.09 0.73
C CYS A 24 5.23 -4.27 1.63
N GLU A 25 4.34 -5.22 1.83
CA GLU A 25 4.60 -6.33 2.77
C GLU A 25 5.16 -7.59 2.09
N ASN A 26 5.06 -7.67 0.76
CA ASN A 26 5.46 -8.83 -0.01
C ASN A 26 6.14 -8.42 -1.32
N ALA A 27 7.02 -9.28 -1.79
CA ALA A 27 7.63 -9.14 -3.11
C ALA A 27 6.57 -9.09 -4.22
N ASN A 28 6.73 -8.17 -5.16
CA ASN A 28 5.85 -8.03 -6.31
C ASN A 28 6.49 -8.65 -7.55
N THR A 29 5.73 -9.45 -8.28
CA THR A 29 6.15 -10.04 -9.54
C THR A 29 5.44 -9.35 -10.69
N PHE A 30 6.21 -8.87 -11.66
CA PHE A 30 5.72 -8.22 -12.88
C PHE A 30 6.14 -9.02 -14.10
N THR A 31 5.21 -9.15 -15.05
CA THR A 31 5.48 -9.73 -16.37
C THR A 31 5.78 -8.60 -17.35
N TYR A 32 6.97 -8.60 -17.93
CA TYR A 32 7.35 -7.71 -19.02
C TYR A 32 7.32 -8.48 -20.34
N SER A 33 6.80 -7.85 -21.39
CA SER A 33 6.73 -8.43 -22.72
C SER A 33 7.24 -7.45 -23.76
N THR A 34 7.80 -7.98 -24.83
CA THR A 34 8.25 -7.20 -25.98
C THR A 34 7.52 -7.63 -27.25
N THR A 35 7.33 -6.67 -28.15
CA THR A 35 6.81 -6.88 -29.50
C THR A 35 7.90 -6.84 -30.56
N ILE A 36 9.17 -7.07 -30.17
CA ILE A 36 10.26 -7.13 -31.12
C ILE A 36 9.96 -8.24 -32.13
N ASP A 37 9.77 -7.83 -33.38
CA ASP A 37 9.58 -8.77 -34.49
C ASP A 37 10.93 -9.28 -34.95
N VAL A 38 11.29 -10.45 -34.46
CA VAL A 38 12.55 -11.12 -34.82
C VAL A 38 12.23 -12.56 -35.22
N ASN A 39 12.88 -13.03 -36.26
CA ASN A 39 12.82 -14.46 -36.65
C ASN A 39 13.74 -15.33 -35.77
N GLY A 40 14.46 -14.73 -34.84
CA GLY A 40 15.43 -15.37 -33.93
C GLY A 40 14.97 -15.38 -32.47
N SER A 41 15.85 -15.00 -31.56
CA SER A 41 15.62 -15.01 -30.11
C SER A 41 15.57 -13.61 -29.51
N VAL A 42 14.91 -13.48 -28.36
CA VAL A 42 14.99 -12.28 -27.51
C VAL A 42 15.67 -12.65 -26.21
N GLU A 43 16.60 -11.82 -25.76
CA GLU A 43 17.29 -11.94 -24.47
C GLU A 43 16.92 -10.78 -23.56
N TRP A 44 16.72 -11.10 -22.28
CA TRP A 44 16.40 -10.13 -21.24
C TRP A 44 17.57 -9.98 -20.27
N PHE A 45 17.95 -8.74 -20.00
CA PHE A 45 19.01 -8.39 -19.08
C PHE A 45 18.45 -7.49 -17.98
N LEU A 46 18.72 -7.82 -16.72
CA LEU A 46 18.45 -6.96 -15.56
C LEU A 46 19.79 -6.49 -14.99
N ASN A 47 19.98 -5.17 -14.93
CA ASN A 47 21.24 -4.56 -14.50
C ASN A 47 22.47 -5.13 -15.20
N GLY A 48 22.34 -5.42 -16.49
CA GLY A 48 23.41 -5.99 -17.34
C GLY A 48 23.62 -7.50 -17.21
N SER A 49 22.89 -8.19 -16.35
CA SER A 49 22.95 -9.66 -16.23
C SER A 49 21.82 -10.30 -17.02
N LEU A 50 22.14 -11.31 -17.84
CA LEU A 50 21.12 -12.11 -18.55
C LEU A 50 20.25 -12.86 -17.54
N ILE A 51 18.94 -12.69 -17.63
CA ILE A 51 17.97 -13.28 -16.69
C ILE A 51 17.03 -14.28 -17.36
N ASP A 52 16.66 -14.05 -18.63
CA ASP A 52 15.75 -14.92 -19.35
C ASP A 52 15.87 -14.76 -20.87
N GLN A 53 15.19 -15.67 -21.63
CA GLN A 53 15.05 -15.64 -23.08
C GLN A 53 13.59 -15.91 -23.46
N GLY A 54 13.10 -15.18 -24.46
CA GLY A 54 11.72 -15.30 -24.94
C GLY A 54 11.02 -13.96 -25.10
N LEU A 55 9.73 -13.98 -25.46
CA LEU A 55 8.96 -12.76 -25.70
C LEU A 55 8.47 -12.08 -24.42
N SER A 56 8.59 -12.75 -23.27
CA SER A 56 8.21 -12.21 -21.98
C SER A 56 9.15 -12.72 -20.88
N VAL A 57 9.23 -11.97 -19.78
CA VAL A 57 9.99 -12.32 -18.57
C VAL A 57 9.20 -11.94 -17.34
N ASP A 58 9.22 -12.80 -16.32
CA ASP A 58 8.67 -12.52 -14.99
C ASP A 58 9.80 -12.11 -14.05
N ILE A 59 9.69 -10.93 -13.46
CA ILE A 59 10.68 -10.40 -12.53
C ILE A 59 10.01 -10.13 -11.20
N THR A 60 10.58 -10.68 -10.13
CA THR A 60 10.15 -10.43 -8.75
C THR A 60 11.10 -9.44 -8.11
N TYR A 61 10.55 -8.36 -7.55
CA TYR A 61 11.28 -7.36 -6.79
C TYR A 61 10.93 -7.53 -5.31
N ASP A 62 11.92 -7.82 -4.51
CA ASP A 62 11.83 -8.06 -3.06
C ASP A 62 12.55 -6.98 -2.23
N GLU A 63 13.33 -6.12 -2.88
CA GLU A 63 14.03 -5.01 -2.25
C GLU A 63 13.85 -3.71 -3.07
N PRO A 64 13.83 -2.54 -2.40
CA PRO A 64 13.84 -1.25 -3.07
C PRO A 64 15.14 -1.04 -3.84
N GLY A 65 15.06 -0.30 -4.95
CA GLY A 65 16.25 0.03 -5.73
C GLY A 65 15.92 0.51 -7.14
N ASP A 66 16.97 0.89 -7.84
CA ASP A 66 16.91 1.28 -9.25
C ASP A 66 17.38 0.10 -10.12
N PHE A 67 16.54 -0.28 -11.06
CA PHE A 67 16.81 -1.39 -11.96
C PHE A 67 16.73 -0.92 -13.40
N GLN A 68 17.56 -1.53 -14.25
CA GLN A 68 17.50 -1.34 -15.70
C GLN A 68 17.18 -2.68 -16.35
N LEU A 69 16.02 -2.74 -17.02
CA LEU A 69 15.61 -3.90 -17.81
C LEU A 69 15.88 -3.62 -19.29
N VAL A 70 16.59 -4.53 -19.96
CA VAL A 70 16.94 -4.42 -21.36
C VAL A 70 16.49 -5.68 -22.10
N ALA A 71 15.74 -5.50 -23.20
CA ALA A 71 15.43 -6.56 -24.15
C ALA A 71 16.21 -6.37 -25.44
N ILE A 72 16.91 -7.41 -25.89
CA ILE A 72 17.66 -7.43 -27.15
C ILE A 72 17.14 -8.56 -28.01
N GLY A 73 16.62 -8.21 -29.19
CA GLY A 73 16.26 -9.19 -30.21
C GLY A 73 17.45 -9.53 -31.11
N TYR A 74 17.57 -10.79 -31.46
CA TYR A 74 18.57 -11.31 -32.39
C TYR A 74 17.88 -11.88 -33.63
N ASN A 75 18.45 -11.67 -34.80
CA ASN A 75 17.97 -12.32 -36.01
C ASN A 75 18.49 -13.77 -36.15
N ASP A 76 18.07 -14.50 -37.19
CA ASP A 76 18.48 -15.87 -37.45
C ASP A 76 20.00 -16.06 -37.62
N LEU A 77 20.73 -14.99 -37.93
CA LEU A 77 22.20 -14.98 -38.04
C LEU A 77 22.89 -14.64 -36.72
N GLY A 78 22.13 -14.43 -35.65
CA GLY A 78 22.66 -14.06 -34.33
C GLY A 78 23.09 -12.59 -34.22
N CYS A 79 22.69 -11.72 -35.15
CA CYS A 79 23.02 -10.30 -35.07
C CYS A 79 22.01 -9.58 -34.17
N PRO A 80 22.48 -8.77 -33.18
CA PRO A 80 21.59 -8.03 -32.29
C PRO A 80 20.90 -6.87 -33.01
N GLY A 81 19.63 -6.65 -32.66
CA GLY A 81 18.89 -5.46 -33.01
C GLY A 81 19.10 -4.30 -32.03
N THR A 82 18.31 -3.25 -32.16
CA THR A 82 18.35 -2.12 -31.23
C THR A 82 17.79 -2.54 -29.87
N PRO A 83 18.54 -2.37 -28.75
CA PRO A 83 18.05 -2.67 -27.41
C PRO A 83 16.84 -1.82 -27.04
N GLN A 84 15.85 -2.44 -26.41
CA GLN A 84 14.79 -1.75 -25.71
C GLN A 84 15.16 -1.64 -24.23
N VAL A 85 15.10 -0.43 -23.69
CA VAL A 85 15.54 -0.14 -22.31
C VAL A 85 14.39 0.43 -21.52
N LEU A 86 14.14 -0.15 -20.33
CA LEU A 86 13.19 0.32 -19.34
C LEU A 86 13.90 0.57 -18.02
N SER A 87 13.78 1.79 -17.50
CA SER A 87 14.23 2.12 -16.16
C SER A 87 13.11 1.82 -15.16
N ILE A 88 13.43 1.11 -14.08
CA ILE A 88 12.48 0.69 -13.05
C ILE A 88 12.97 1.22 -11.72
N VAL A 89 12.12 1.96 -11.03
CA VAL A 89 12.37 2.47 -9.69
C VAL A 89 11.44 1.77 -8.72
N VAL A 90 12.01 1.02 -7.80
CA VAL A 90 11.28 0.30 -6.75
C VAL A 90 11.52 1.03 -5.44
N THR A 91 10.45 1.52 -4.83
CA THR A 91 10.49 2.19 -3.54
C THR A 91 9.89 1.32 -2.45
N GLN A 92 10.29 1.56 -1.19
CA GLN A 92 9.67 0.91 -0.05
C GLN A 92 8.38 1.64 0.29
N CYS A 93 7.28 0.90 0.49
CA CYS A 93 6.08 1.49 1.07
C CYS A 93 6.33 1.93 2.50
N ASP A 94 5.70 3.01 2.89
CA ASP A 94 5.64 3.39 4.29
C ASP A 94 4.76 2.40 5.07
N PRO A 95 5.32 1.69 6.07
CA PRO A 95 4.54 0.75 6.86
C PRO A 95 3.45 1.51 7.64
N LEU A 96 2.26 0.91 7.77
CA LEU A 96 1.24 1.43 8.66
C LEU A 96 1.71 1.33 10.12
N ILE A 97 2.07 2.47 10.71
CA ILE A 97 2.44 2.56 12.11
C ILE A 97 1.32 3.27 12.86
N TYR A 98 0.69 2.56 13.77
CA TYR A 98 -0.37 3.10 14.60
C TYR A 98 -0.32 2.56 16.03
N TRP A 99 -0.86 3.34 16.94
CA TRP A 99 -1.13 2.92 18.31
C TRP A 99 -2.52 3.36 18.72
N VAL A 100 -3.30 2.48 19.35
CA VAL A 100 -4.64 2.79 19.82
C VAL A 100 -4.71 2.55 21.33
N PRO A 101 -4.92 3.60 22.14
CA PRO A 101 -5.10 3.45 23.58
C PRO A 101 -6.28 2.53 23.89
N ASN A 102 -6.16 1.73 24.94
CA ASN A 102 -7.23 0.82 25.37
C ASN A 102 -8.11 1.40 26.50
N SER A 103 -7.75 2.56 27.02
CA SER A 103 -8.51 3.27 28.06
C SER A 103 -8.25 4.75 28.06
N PHE A 104 -9.17 5.54 28.63
CA PHE A 104 -9.00 6.95 28.92
C PHE A 104 -9.89 7.36 30.09
N THR A 105 -9.65 8.55 30.66
CA THR A 105 -10.28 9.02 31.89
C THR A 105 -10.82 10.44 31.71
N PRO A 106 -12.04 10.60 31.13
CA PRO A 106 -12.65 11.92 30.97
C PRO A 106 -13.27 12.42 32.29
N ASP A 107 -12.45 12.75 33.26
CA ASP A 107 -12.81 13.18 34.63
C ASP A 107 -12.63 14.70 34.87
N GLY A 108 -12.18 15.45 33.83
CA GLY A 108 -12.00 16.88 33.85
C GLY A 108 -10.63 17.33 34.38
N ASN A 109 -9.70 16.41 34.60
CA ASN A 109 -8.30 16.75 34.94
C ASN A 109 -7.49 17.13 33.69
N GLU A 110 -6.18 17.29 33.77
CA GLU A 110 -5.33 17.69 32.63
C GLU A 110 -4.96 16.52 31.70
N PHE A 111 -5.24 15.25 32.05
CA PHE A 111 -4.72 14.08 31.35
C PHE A 111 -5.82 13.17 30.83
N ASN A 112 -5.57 12.53 29.68
CA ASN A 112 -6.41 11.47 29.13
C ASN A 112 -7.91 11.80 28.98
N GLN A 113 -8.25 13.07 28.72
CA GLN A 113 -9.63 13.54 28.60
C GLN A 113 -10.32 13.11 27.32
N THR A 114 -9.53 12.72 26.31
CA THR A 114 -10.03 12.31 24.99
C THR A 114 -9.33 11.06 24.52
N TRP A 115 -10.02 10.28 23.68
CA TRP A 115 -9.53 9.04 23.11
C TRP A 115 -9.56 9.05 21.58
N GLY A 116 -8.58 8.43 20.99
CA GLY A 116 -8.51 8.14 19.56
C GLY A 116 -7.18 7.52 19.20
N PRO A 117 -7.05 6.98 17.98
CA PRO A 117 -5.80 6.43 17.49
C PRO A 117 -4.73 7.49 17.36
N ILE A 118 -3.47 7.05 17.45
CA ILE A 118 -2.29 7.79 17.03
C ILE A 118 -1.79 7.07 15.78
N LEU A 119 -1.85 7.75 14.66
CA LEU A 119 -1.45 7.26 13.35
C LEU A 119 -0.20 8.02 12.93
N THR A 120 0.84 7.31 12.52
CA THR A 120 2.15 7.93 12.29
C THR A 120 2.53 7.93 10.82
N SER A 121 2.28 6.85 10.08
CA SER A 121 2.63 6.73 8.67
C SER A 121 1.73 5.71 7.96
N GLY A 122 1.80 5.69 6.63
CA GLY A 122 1.20 4.66 5.80
C GLY A 122 -0.31 4.77 5.58
N ILE A 123 -0.95 5.90 5.94
CA ILE A 123 -2.39 6.08 5.78
C ILE A 123 -2.74 7.23 4.83
N SER A 124 -3.77 7.04 4.01
CA SER A 124 -4.47 8.13 3.33
C SER A 124 -5.54 8.71 4.25
N VAL A 125 -5.52 10.03 4.43
CA VAL A 125 -6.51 10.73 5.27
C VAL A 125 -7.87 10.86 4.58
N ASP A 126 -7.95 10.63 3.27
CA ASP A 126 -9.16 10.92 2.47
C ASP A 126 -10.33 9.99 2.78
N ASN A 127 -10.06 8.76 3.18
CA ASN A 127 -11.08 7.74 3.46
C ASN A 127 -11.00 7.18 4.88
N PHE A 128 -10.47 7.97 5.81
CA PHE A 128 -10.48 7.59 7.22
C PHE A 128 -11.88 7.65 7.81
N GLN A 129 -12.25 6.63 8.57
CA GLN A 129 -13.47 6.59 9.36
C GLN A 129 -13.22 5.86 10.67
N LEU A 130 -13.57 6.49 11.79
CA LEU A 130 -13.55 5.89 13.13
C LEU A 130 -14.93 5.94 13.74
N SER A 131 -15.47 4.79 14.12
CA SER A 131 -16.81 4.65 14.68
C SER A 131 -16.74 3.94 16.03
N ILE A 132 -17.47 4.44 17.03
CA ILE A 132 -17.53 3.88 18.38
C ILE A 132 -18.96 3.41 18.70
N TYR A 133 -19.06 2.23 19.28
CA TYR A 133 -20.31 1.55 19.56
C TYR A 133 -20.45 1.18 21.02
N ASN A 134 -21.68 1.28 21.53
CA ASN A 134 -22.01 0.76 22.85
C ASN A 134 -22.14 -0.77 22.84
N ARG A 135 -22.36 -1.38 24.02
CA ARG A 135 -22.48 -2.85 24.17
C ARG A 135 -23.67 -3.48 23.44
N TRP A 136 -24.63 -2.68 22.99
CA TRP A 136 -25.78 -3.15 22.20
C TRP A 136 -25.59 -2.97 20.70
N GLY A 137 -24.40 -2.51 20.27
CA GLY A 137 -24.08 -2.25 18.86
C GLY A 137 -24.61 -0.90 18.35
N GLY A 138 -25.13 -0.05 19.24
CA GLY A 138 -25.56 1.30 18.86
C GLY A 138 -24.35 2.21 18.65
N LEU A 139 -24.30 2.90 17.50
CA LEU A 139 -23.31 3.91 17.20
C LEU A 139 -23.47 5.10 18.16
N ILE A 140 -22.40 5.51 18.82
CA ILE A 140 -22.40 6.61 19.78
C ILE A 140 -21.49 7.77 19.40
N TRP A 141 -20.48 7.51 18.57
CA TRP A 141 -19.59 8.54 18.05
C TRP A 141 -18.99 8.09 16.71
N GLU A 142 -18.76 9.04 15.82
CA GLU A 142 -18.14 8.80 14.53
C GLU A 142 -17.36 10.03 14.07
N SER A 143 -16.24 9.81 13.38
CA SER A 143 -15.49 10.86 12.70
C SER A 143 -14.80 10.33 11.45
N ASN A 144 -14.73 11.20 10.43
CA ASN A 144 -13.90 11.00 9.24
C ASN A 144 -12.60 11.84 9.30
N ASP A 145 -12.38 12.56 10.38
CA ASP A 145 -11.13 13.31 10.59
C ASP A 145 -10.20 12.50 11.50
N VAL A 146 -9.03 12.18 10.99
CA VAL A 146 -7.96 11.43 11.67
C VAL A 146 -7.50 12.09 12.99
N ASN A 147 -7.65 13.41 13.11
CA ASN A 147 -7.26 14.16 14.28
C ASN A 147 -8.36 14.29 15.33
N SER A 148 -9.59 13.94 14.97
CA SER A 148 -10.72 13.97 15.90
C SER A 148 -10.57 12.95 17.02
N LYS A 149 -10.89 13.36 18.22
CA LYS A 149 -10.82 12.53 19.42
C LYS A 149 -12.19 12.49 20.10
N TRP A 150 -12.56 11.31 20.59
CA TRP A 150 -13.78 11.14 21.38
C TRP A 150 -13.56 11.57 22.83
N ASP A 151 -14.44 12.38 23.33
CA ASP A 151 -14.42 12.94 24.71
C ASP A 151 -15.23 12.13 25.73
N GLY A 152 -15.75 10.97 25.34
CA GLY A 152 -16.60 10.15 26.22
C GLY A 152 -18.04 10.63 26.33
N THR A 153 -18.51 11.48 25.40
CA THR A 153 -19.91 11.91 25.35
C THR A 153 -20.68 11.28 24.19
N TYR A 154 -21.99 11.19 24.39
CA TYR A 154 -22.99 10.91 23.36
C TYR A 154 -24.10 11.95 23.43
N ASN A 155 -24.33 12.70 22.34
CA ASN A 155 -25.24 13.83 22.30
C ASN A 155 -24.99 14.87 23.40
N GLY A 156 -23.72 15.13 23.74
CA GLY A 156 -23.32 16.09 24.77
C GLY A 156 -23.47 15.61 26.21
N VAL A 157 -23.82 14.35 26.43
CA VAL A 157 -23.95 13.74 27.75
C VAL A 157 -22.86 12.67 27.93
N LEU A 158 -22.17 12.69 29.05
CA LEU A 158 -21.17 11.67 29.39
C LEU A 158 -21.79 10.28 29.38
N VAL A 159 -21.18 9.36 28.66
CA VAL A 159 -21.60 7.96 28.65
C VAL A 159 -21.14 7.24 29.93
N PRO A 160 -21.81 6.17 30.37
CA PRO A 160 -21.40 5.40 31.56
C PRO A 160 -19.99 4.85 31.45
N ASP A 161 -19.35 4.63 32.59
CA ASP A 161 -18.07 3.89 32.66
C ASP A 161 -18.26 2.47 32.12
N GLY A 162 -17.26 1.97 31.43
CA GLY A 162 -17.31 0.67 30.81
C GLY A 162 -16.56 0.57 29.50
N THR A 163 -16.73 -0.56 28.83
CA THR A 163 -16.05 -0.88 27.59
C THR A 163 -16.93 -0.61 26.38
N TYR A 164 -16.35 0.02 25.39
CA TYR A 164 -16.94 0.40 24.11
C TYR A 164 -16.14 -0.25 22.98
N SER A 165 -16.83 -0.75 21.97
CA SER A 165 -16.18 -1.30 20.78
C SER A 165 -15.95 -0.18 19.77
N TRP A 166 -14.85 -0.27 19.02
CA TRP A 166 -14.59 0.66 17.93
C TRP A 166 -14.20 -0.07 16.65
N ILE A 167 -14.47 0.58 15.53
CA ILE A 167 -14.11 0.15 14.18
C ILE A 167 -13.42 1.33 13.50
N MET A 168 -12.21 1.09 13.01
CA MET A 168 -11.47 2.05 12.21
C MET A 168 -11.32 1.51 10.79
N ARG A 169 -11.73 2.31 9.82
CA ARG A 169 -11.52 2.08 8.39
C ARG A 169 -10.56 3.11 7.88
N LEU A 170 -9.60 2.69 7.11
CA LEU A 170 -8.61 3.57 6.49
C LEU A 170 -8.10 2.96 5.18
N ASP A 171 -7.70 3.81 4.27
CA ASP A 171 -7.01 3.43 3.06
C ASP A 171 -5.50 3.65 3.26
N MET A 172 -4.69 2.79 2.64
CA MET A 172 -3.24 2.95 2.64
C MET A 172 -2.85 3.99 1.59
N ILE A 173 -1.76 4.74 1.82
CA ILE A 173 -1.28 5.77 0.89
C ILE A 173 -0.90 5.15 -0.47
N ASP A 174 -0.26 3.99 -0.43
CA ASP A 174 0.53 3.49 -1.56
C ASP A 174 -0.17 2.39 -2.37
N ASN A 175 -1.34 1.98 -1.92
CA ASN A 175 -2.15 1.01 -2.63
C ASN A 175 -3.63 1.21 -2.30
N ASP A 176 -4.52 0.70 -3.15
CA ASP A 176 -5.97 0.72 -2.91
C ASP A 176 -6.42 -0.24 -1.78
N ASP A 177 -5.50 -0.71 -0.95
CA ASP A 177 -5.81 -1.62 0.15
C ASP A 177 -6.55 -0.89 1.27
N LYS A 178 -7.70 -1.43 1.61
CA LYS A 178 -8.54 -0.96 2.70
C LYS A 178 -8.26 -1.78 3.95
N LYS A 179 -7.87 -1.11 5.01
CA LYS A 179 -7.69 -1.75 6.31
C LYS A 179 -8.92 -1.54 7.18
N LEU A 180 -9.36 -2.61 7.80
CA LEU A 180 -10.40 -2.62 8.83
C LEU A 180 -9.77 -3.08 10.14
N ILE A 181 -9.70 -2.18 11.10
CA ILE A 181 -9.11 -2.44 12.41
C ILE A 181 -10.22 -2.30 13.45
N THR A 182 -10.29 -3.21 14.39
CA THR A 182 -11.30 -3.21 15.43
C THR A 182 -10.67 -3.41 16.80
N GLY A 183 -11.33 -2.90 17.84
CA GLY A 183 -10.87 -3.09 19.18
C GLY A 183 -11.86 -2.55 20.21
N HIS A 184 -11.35 -2.35 21.43
CA HIS A 184 -12.12 -1.88 22.55
C HIS A 184 -11.42 -0.72 23.24
N VAL A 185 -12.20 0.18 23.81
CA VAL A 185 -11.72 1.24 24.70
C VAL A 185 -12.56 1.23 25.99
N THR A 186 -11.88 1.41 27.11
CA THR A 186 -12.55 1.44 28.42
C THR A 186 -12.53 2.86 28.98
N ILE A 187 -13.68 3.37 29.36
CA ILE A 187 -13.79 4.60 30.15
C ILE A 187 -13.70 4.24 31.63
N VAL A 188 -12.84 4.94 32.33
CA VAL A 188 -12.65 4.85 33.77
C VAL A 188 -12.73 6.27 34.36
N ARG A 189 -13.49 6.46 35.43
CA ARG A 189 -13.60 7.73 36.18
C ARG A 189 -13.47 7.48 37.67
#